data_27ad0180a827a0523fece17076c008e0
#
_entry.id   27ad0180a827a0523fece17076c008e0
#
_cell.length_a   1.000
_cell.length_b   1.000
_cell.length_c   1.000
_cell.angle_alpha   90.00
_cell.angle_beta   90.00
_cell.angle_gamma   90.00
#
_symmetry.space_group_name_H-M   'P 1'
#
loop_
_entity.id
_entity.type
_entity.pdbx_description
1 polymer ?
#
loop_
_entity_poly.entity_id
_entity_poly.type
_entity_poly.pdbx_seq_one_letter_code
_entity_poly.pdbx_strand_id
1 'polypeptide(L)'
;GATLTTDGGAGAVTYAAITNINNAAGPSKIAVGNLAGNTSQGSEAVAIGVNAGQTTQGISAVAIGYRAGYTTQGISAVAIGNDTGKTTQGASAVAVGPYAGETNQGTKAVAIGLAAGYTTQGGSAVAVGNLAGETNQSGYAVAIGNDAGNTTQGASAVAIGNDAGKTTQGTQSVAVGNSSGETTQGDYAVALGYNAGTTSQGDEATAVGDSAGKTNQGASAVAVGNAAGET
;
A
#
# COMPACT_ATOMS: atom_id res chain seq x y z
N GLY A 1 23.42 12.20 -29.83
CA GLY A 1 23.94 12.39 -28.47
C GLY A 1 24.16 13.88 -28.24
N ALA A 2 23.52 14.49 -27.26
CA ALA A 2 23.81 15.86 -26.87
C ALA A 2 25.04 15.84 -25.95
N THR A 3 26.09 16.54 -26.34
CA THR A 3 27.29 16.74 -25.53
C THR A 3 27.07 18.00 -24.68
N LEU A 4 27.01 17.87 -23.37
CA LEU A 4 27.09 19.03 -22.49
C LEU A 4 28.58 19.39 -22.35
N THR A 5 29.01 20.48 -22.98
CA THR A 5 30.33 21.06 -22.72
C THR A 5 30.20 22.09 -21.61
N THR A 6 30.86 21.86 -20.47
CA THR A 6 31.05 22.91 -19.48
C THR A 6 32.30 23.67 -19.85
N ASP A 7 32.23 24.97 -20.10
CA ASP A 7 33.35 25.87 -20.18
C ASP A 7 34.08 25.94 -18.85
N GLY A 8 35.29 25.47 -18.78
CA GLY A 8 36.17 25.64 -17.63
C GLY A 8 36.76 24.33 -17.12
N GLY A 9 37.74 23.84 -17.84
CA GLY A 9 38.81 22.92 -17.47
C GLY A 9 38.57 21.99 -16.28
N ALA A 10 38.18 20.80 -16.54
CA ALA A 10 38.51 19.53 -15.93
C ALA A 10 37.38 18.51 -16.20
N GLY A 11 37.59 17.70 -17.22
CA GLY A 11 36.82 16.46 -17.39
C GLY A 11 35.43 16.64 -17.98
N ALA A 12 35.28 16.44 -19.27
CA ALA A 12 33.97 16.22 -19.89
C ALA A 12 33.32 15.01 -19.20
N VAL A 13 32.25 15.24 -18.45
CA VAL A 13 31.38 14.14 -17.99
C VAL A 13 30.60 13.68 -19.21
N THR A 14 31.14 12.68 -19.91
CA THR A 14 30.41 12.04 -21.00
C THR A 14 29.31 11.18 -20.41
N TYR A 15 28.07 11.64 -20.46
CA TYR A 15 26.85 10.85 -20.15
C TYR A 15 26.56 9.87 -21.31
N ALA A 16 27.57 9.12 -21.77
CA ALA A 16 27.39 8.15 -22.86
C ALA A 16 26.45 6.97 -22.49
N ALA A 17 26.01 6.90 -21.25
CA ALA A 17 25.12 5.85 -20.77
C ALA A 17 23.73 6.35 -20.29
N ILE A 18 23.45 7.65 -20.29
CA ILE A 18 22.10 8.14 -20.02
C ILE A 18 21.42 8.34 -21.37
N THR A 19 20.90 7.24 -21.92
CA THR A 19 20.35 7.24 -23.28
C THR A 19 18.95 7.83 -23.38
N ASN A 20 18.32 8.23 -22.29
CA ASN A 20 17.03 8.91 -22.31
C ASN A 20 16.87 9.84 -21.09
N ILE A 21 17.47 11.02 -21.14
CA ILE A 21 16.92 12.16 -20.45
C ILE A 21 15.95 12.78 -21.44
N ASN A 22 14.71 12.37 -21.44
CA ASN A 22 13.68 13.04 -22.23
C ASN A 22 13.33 14.36 -21.55
N ASN A 23 14.00 15.42 -21.97
CA ASN A 23 13.51 16.77 -21.74
C ASN A 23 12.43 17.06 -22.78
N ALA A 24 11.35 16.24 -22.75
CA ALA A 24 10.22 16.40 -23.65
C ALA A 24 9.44 17.66 -23.29
N ALA A 25 9.75 18.72 -24.00
CA ALA A 25 8.93 19.92 -24.18
C ALA A 25 8.10 20.38 -22.97
N GLY A 26 8.75 21.04 -22.01
CA GLY A 26 8.08 21.73 -20.91
C GLY A 26 8.98 21.81 -19.68
N PRO A 27 8.92 22.90 -18.92
CA PRO A 27 9.78 23.09 -17.77
C PRO A 27 9.49 22.03 -16.71
N SER A 28 10.56 21.46 -16.13
CA SER A 28 10.56 20.70 -14.88
C SER A 28 10.13 19.23 -14.91
N LYS A 29 10.36 18.48 -16.01
CA LYS A 29 10.15 17.02 -16.03
C LYS A 29 11.49 16.28 -15.97
N ILE A 30 11.54 15.16 -15.23
CA ILE A 30 12.70 14.26 -15.22
C ILE A 30 12.27 12.90 -15.71
N ALA A 31 12.92 12.37 -16.74
CA ALA A 31 12.73 11.00 -17.21
C ALA A 31 14.10 10.36 -17.48
N VAL A 32 14.45 9.31 -16.73
CA VAL A 32 15.73 8.60 -16.85
C VAL A 32 15.48 7.11 -16.95
N GLY A 33 15.79 6.51 -18.08
CA GLY A 33 15.58 5.07 -18.35
C GLY A 33 14.86 4.83 -19.68
N ASN A 34 14.91 3.58 -20.14
CA ASN A 34 14.21 3.22 -21.37
C ASN A 34 12.71 3.33 -21.17
N LEU A 35 12.02 4.07 -22.03
CA LEU A 35 10.57 4.35 -21.97
C LEU A 35 10.07 5.00 -20.66
N ALA A 36 10.96 5.61 -19.85
CA ALA A 36 10.53 6.39 -18.70
C ALA A 36 9.76 7.64 -19.18
N GLY A 37 8.59 7.93 -18.57
CA GLY A 37 7.74 9.08 -18.90
C GLY A 37 7.34 9.17 -20.38
N ASN A 38 7.25 8.03 -21.08
CA ASN A 38 7.25 7.97 -22.54
C ASN A 38 6.02 8.61 -23.21
N THR A 39 4.81 8.33 -22.76
CA THR A 39 3.60 8.76 -23.49
C THR A 39 3.07 10.10 -22.97
N SER A 40 2.78 10.19 -21.67
CA SER A 40 2.20 11.40 -21.08
C SER A 40 2.74 11.60 -19.66
N GLN A 41 3.81 12.36 -19.56
CA GLN A 41 4.37 12.77 -18.27
C GLN A 41 3.85 14.16 -17.87
N GLY A 42 3.26 14.26 -16.68
CA GLY A 42 2.76 15.51 -16.12
C GLY A 42 3.87 16.52 -15.85
N SER A 43 3.52 17.79 -15.68
CA SER A 43 4.48 18.83 -15.26
C SER A 43 5.05 18.48 -13.90
N GLU A 44 6.33 18.81 -13.66
CA GLU A 44 7.05 18.56 -12.40
C GLU A 44 7.14 17.08 -11.99
N ALA A 45 6.81 16.17 -12.90
CA ALA A 45 6.87 14.74 -12.61
C ALA A 45 8.27 14.17 -12.80
N VAL A 46 8.59 13.14 -12.01
CA VAL A 46 9.84 12.40 -12.02
C VAL A 46 9.60 10.95 -12.37
N ALA A 47 10.27 10.43 -13.41
CA ALA A 47 10.25 9.04 -13.83
C ALA A 47 11.67 8.50 -13.95
N ILE A 48 12.08 7.59 -13.07
CA ILE A 48 13.44 7.02 -13.07
C ILE A 48 13.37 5.49 -13.05
N GLY A 49 13.82 4.86 -14.11
CA GLY A 49 13.80 3.40 -14.28
C GLY A 49 13.21 2.99 -15.63
N VAL A 50 13.45 1.73 -16.02
CA VAL A 50 12.84 1.21 -17.25
C VAL A 50 11.34 1.16 -17.10
N ASN A 51 10.61 1.78 -18.04
CA ASN A 51 9.16 1.88 -18.06
C ASN A 51 8.54 2.60 -16.84
N ALA A 52 9.31 3.36 -16.06
CA ALA A 52 8.74 4.18 -14.97
C ALA A 52 7.84 5.27 -15.54
N GLY A 53 6.63 5.46 -14.99
CA GLY A 53 5.66 6.47 -15.43
C GLY A 53 5.35 6.40 -16.92
N GLN A 54 5.36 5.21 -17.54
CA GLN A 54 5.43 5.08 -18.99
C GLN A 54 4.22 5.66 -19.73
N THR A 55 2.99 5.40 -19.29
CA THR A 55 1.81 5.75 -20.08
C THR A 55 1.22 7.08 -19.66
N THR A 56 0.70 7.19 -18.44
CA THR A 56 0.12 8.43 -17.93
C THR A 56 0.65 8.69 -16.53
N GLN A 57 1.52 9.68 -16.41
CA GLN A 57 2.03 10.12 -15.12
C GLN A 57 1.44 11.50 -14.78
N GLY A 58 0.81 11.61 -13.62
CA GLY A 58 0.16 12.85 -13.16
C GLY A 58 1.14 13.99 -12.90
N ILE A 59 0.63 15.21 -12.75
CA ILE A 59 1.40 16.40 -12.36
C ILE A 59 2.05 16.15 -11.01
N SER A 60 3.32 16.54 -10.84
CA SER A 60 4.11 16.40 -9.62
C SER A 60 4.21 14.97 -9.09
N ALA A 61 3.93 13.96 -9.92
CA ALA A 61 4.03 12.56 -9.52
C ALA A 61 5.48 12.04 -9.61
N VAL A 62 5.81 11.08 -8.75
CA VAL A 62 7.14 10.46 -8.68
C VAL A 62 7.03 8.95 -8.94
N ALA A 63 7.76 8.45 -9.94
CA ALA A 63 7.87 7.04 -10.28
C ALA A 63 9.34 6.64 -10.34
N ILE A 64 9.80 5.81 -9.39
CA ILE A 64 11.20 5.37 -9.32
C ILE A 64 11.28 3.84 -9.21
N GLY A 65 11.83 3.18 -10.23
CA GLY A 65 11.98 1.73 -10.29
C GLY A 65 11.47 1.14 -11.60
N TYR A 66 11.69 -0.15 -11.79
CA TYR A 66 11.19 -0.88 -12.95
C TYR A 66 9.66 -0.91 -12.92
N ARG A 67 9.02 -0.39 -13.97
CA ARG A 67 7.56 -0.24 -14.11
C ARG A 67 6.84 0.42 -12.92
N ALA A 68 7.53 1.25 -12.14
CA ALA A 68 6.85 2.06 -11.12
C ALA A 68 5.89 3.06 -11.80
N GLY A 69 4.64 3.16 -11.34
CA GLY A 69 3.62 4.04 -11.93
C GLY A 69 3.38 3.79 -13.42
N TYR A 70 3.48 2.56 -13.89
CA TYR A 70 3.60 2.20 -15.31
C TYR A 70 2.43 2.67 -16.18
N THR A 71 1.18 2.37 -15.80
CA THR A 71 0.02 2.68 -16.65
C THR A 71 -0.61 4.02 -16.31
N THR A 72 -1.17 4.18 -15.12
CA THR A 72 -1.83 5.41 -14.69
C THR A 72 -1.40 5.77 -13.29
N GLN A 73 -0.63 6.84 -13.17
CA GLN A 73 -0.24 7.40 -11.89
C GLN A 73 -0.94 8.75 -11.68
N GLY A 74 -1.65 8.89 -10.58
CA GLY A 74 -2.41 10.09 -10.25
C GLY A 74 -1.54 11.31 -9.93
N ILE A 75 -2.17 12.48 -9.87
CA ILE A 75 -1.52 13.75 -9.50
C ILE A 75 -0.90 13.62 -8.10
N SER A 76 0.35 14.09 -7.94
CA SER A 76 1.10 14.07 -6.69
C SER A 76 1.26 12.67 -6.06
N ALA A 77 1.07 11.61 -6.84
CA ALA A 77 1.27 10.24 -6.37
C ALA A 77 2.75 9.85 -6.37
N VAL A 78 3.14 8.97 -5.45
CA VAL A 78 4.51 8.47 -5.31
C VAL A 78 4.52 6.96 -5.46
N ALA A 79 5.33 6.44 -6.39
CA ALA A 79 5.57 5.02 -6.62
C ALA A 79 7.08 4.73 -6.62
N ILE A 80 7.58 4.01 -5.63
CA ILE A 80 9.01 3.70 -5.51
C ILE A 80 9.22 2.19 -5.29
N GLY A 81 9.79 1.51 -6.28
CA GLY A 81 10.06 0.07 -6.24
C GLY A 81 9.77 -0.61 -7.58
N ASN A 82 9.94 -1.93 -7.60
CA ASN A 82 9.62 -2.77 -8.76
C ASN A 82 8.11 -3.01 -8.85
N ASP A 83 7.49 -2.76 -10.00
CA ASP A 83 6.04 -2.92 -10.24
C ASP A 83 5.12 -2.21 -9.21
N THR A 84 5.64 -1.16 -8.58
CA THR A 84 4.94 -0.38 -7.54
C THR A 84 3.96 0.60 -8.18
N GLY A 85 2.72 0.67 -7.67
CA GLY A 85 1.67 1.53 -8.22
C GLY A 85 1.46 1.34 -9.73
N LYS A 86 1.66 0.12 -10.22
CA LYS A 86 1.88 -0.18 -11.64
C LYS A 86 0.68 0.10 -12.53
N THR A 87 -0.51 -0.34 -12.15
CA THR A 87 -1.66 -0.26 -13.04
C THR A 87 -2.45 1.03 -12.85
N THR A 88 -3.02 1.23 -11.67
CA THR A 88 -3.77 2.45 -11.35
C THR A 88 -3.41 2.91 -9.95
N GLN A 89 -2.74 4.03 -9.86
CA GLN A 89 -2.44 4.67 -8.59
C GLN A 89 -3.24 5.98 -8.49
N GLY A 90 -4.04 6.11 -7.45
CA GLY A 90 -4.89 7.27 -7.22
C GLY A 90 -4.09 8.55 -6.92
N ALA A 91 -4.75 9.71 -7.03
CA ALA A 91 -4.13 10.99 -6.71
C ALA A 91 -3.66 11.04 -5.24
N SER A 92 -2.49 11.62 -5.00
CA SER A 92 -1.86 11.74 -3.68
C SER A 92 -1.63 10.39 -2.96
N ALA A 93 -1.70 9.28 -3.68
CA ALA A 93 -1.40 7.98 -3.11
C ALA A 93 0.12 7.74 -3.02
N VAL A 94 0.54 6.98 -2.02
CA VAL A 94 1.94 6.62 -1.79
C VAL A 94 2.09 5.11 -1.83
N ALA A 95 2.98 4.61 -2.69
CA ALA A 95 3.35 3.21 -2.77
C ALA A 95 4.88 3.08 -2.70
N VAL A 96 5.41 2.35 -1.73
CA VAL A 96 6.84 2.15 -1.55
C VAL A 96 7.15 0.69 -1.23
N GLY A 97 7.94 0.05 -2.07
CA GLY A 97 8.30 -1.35 -1.97
C GLY A 97 7.87 -2.16 -3.20
N PRO A 98 8.49 -3.33 -3.43
CA PRO A 98 8.12 -4.17 -4.57
C PRO A 98 6.63 -4.53 -4.51
N TYR A 99 5.92 -4.35 -5.64
CA TYR A 99 4.50 -4.67 -5.80
C TYR A 99 3.53 -3.92 -4.86
N ALA A 100 4.01 -2.91 -4.09
CA ALA A 100 3.12 -2.11 -3.25
C ALA A 100 2.10 -1.34 -4.13
N GLY A 101 0.82 -1.41 -3.80
CA GLY A 101 -0.26 -0.77 -4.53
C GLY A 101 -0.30 -1.14 -6.02
N GLU A 102 0.09 -2.37 -6.40
CA GLU A 102 0.36 -2.71 -7.81
C GLU A 102 -0.82 -2.48 -8.73
N THR A 103 -2.01 -2.93 -8.36
CA THR A 103 -3.14 -2.94 -9.30
C THR A 103 -4.04 -1.72 -9.17
N ASN A 104 -4.77 -1.58 -8.10
CA ASN A 104 -5.70 -0.47 -7.89
C ASN A 104 -5.49 0.16 -6.52
N GLN A 105 -4.66 1.16 -6.45
CA GLN A 105 -4.48 1.94 -5.23
C GLN A 105 -5.38 3.18 -5.25
N GLY A 106 -6.22 3.32 -4.24
CA GLY A 106 -7.18 4.42 -4.14
C GLY A 106 -6.53 5.78 -3.88
N THR A 107 -7.29 6.84 -4.05
CA THR A 107 -6.84 8.22 -3.78
C THR A 107 -6.43 8.38 -2.31
N LYS A 108 -5.29 9.03 -2.05
CA LYS A 108 -4.71 9.27 -0.71
C LYS A 108 -4.37 7.98 0.07
N ALA A 109 -4.38 6.83 -0.58
CA ALA A 109 -4.00 5.58 0.06
C ALA A 109 -2.48 5.47 0.24
N VAL A 110 -2.06 4.76 1.28
CA VAL A 110 -0.64 4.50 1.60
C VAL A 110 -0.38 3.01 1.60
N ALA A 111 0.59 2.55 0.80
CA ALA A 111 1.04 1.16 0.72
C ALA A 111 2.56 1.11 0.88
N ILE A 112 3.07 0.55 1.97
CA ILE A 112 4.52 0.49 2.25
C ILE A 112 4.91 -0.94 2.65
N GLY A 113 5.74 -1.57 1.85
CA GLY A 113 6.21 -2.94 2.07
C GLY A 113 6.06 -3.82 0.83
N LEU A 114 6.53 -5.07 0.92
CA LEU A 114 6.36 -6.04 -0.15
C LEU A 114 4.88 -6.38 -0.31
N ALA A 115 4.33 -6.13 -1.50
CA ALA A 115 2.93 -6.41 -1.83
C ALA A 115 1.88 -5.82 -0.84
N ALA A 116 2.23 -4.75 -0.12
CA ALA A 116 1.26 -4.01 0.68
C ALA A 116 0.20 -3.38 -0.25
N GLY A 117 -1.10 -3.53 0.06
CA GLY A 117 -2.19 -3.02 -0.77
C GLY A 117 -2.16 -3.49 -2.22
N TYR A 118 -1.71 -4.72 -2.47
CA TYR A 118 -1.33 -5.24 -3.80
C TYR A 118 -2.44 -5.16 -4.84
N THR A 119 -3.63 -5.70 -4.57
CA THR A 119 -4.69 -5.80 -5.59
C THR A 119 -5.64 -4.61 -5.55
N THR A 120 -6.36 -4.42 -4.48
CA THR A 120 -7.34 -3.33 -4.34
C THR A 120 -7.20 -2.68 -2.98
N GLN A 121 -6.70 -1.47 -2.97
CA GLN A 121 -6.62 -0.65 -1.77
C GLN A 121 -7.57 0.54 -1.90
N GLY A 122 -8.51 0.67 -0.98
CA GLY A 122 -9.51 1.72 -0.97
C GLY A 122 -8.94 3.11 -0.72
N GLY A 123 -9.72 4.14 -1.00
CA GLY A 123 -9.30 5.53 -0.76
C GLY A 123 -9.00 5.79 0.71
N SER A 124 -7.94 6.54 0.99
CA SER A 124 -7.47 6.86 2.35
C SER A 124 -7.13 5.66 3.23
N ALA A 125 -7.01 4.46 2.65
CA ALA A 125 -6.58 3.28 3.39
C ALA A 125 -5.06 3.26 3.59
N VAL A 126 -4.61 2.63 4.67
CA VAL A 126 -3.19 2.50 5.02
C VAL A 126 -2.81 1.03 5.14
N ALA A 127 -1.80 0.60 4.38
CA ALA A 127 -1.21 -0.73 4.43
C ALA A 127 0.30 -0.62 4.65
N VAL A 128 0.81 -1.05 5.79
CA VAL A 128 2.24 -0.98 6.12
C VAL A 128 2.74 -2.32 6.65
N GLY A 129 3.58 -2.99 5.89
CA GLY A 129 4.13 -4.30 6.21
C GLY A 129 4.16 -5.22 5.00
N ASN A 130 4.75 -6.39 5.17
CA ASN A 130 4.72 -7.43 4.15
C ASN A 130 3.29 -7.98 4.04
N LEU A 131 2.71 -7.98 2.83
CA LEU A 131 1.35 -8.47 2.54
C LEU A 131 0.24 -7.80 3.38
N ALA A 132 0.51 -6.62 3.96
CA ALA A 132 -0.53 -5.88 4.68
C ALA A 132 -1.60 -5.38 3.69
N GLY A 133 -2.88 -5.61 3.99
CA GLY A 133 -4.00 -5.20 3.12
C GLY A 133 -3.88 -5.71 1.67
N GLU A 134 -3.30 -6.90 1.46
CA GLU A 134 -2.88 -7.38 0.14
C GLU A 134 -3.99 -7.40 -0.90
N THR A 135 -5.14 -7.99 -0.58
CA THR A 135 -6.14 -8.27 -1.61
C THR A 135 -7.26 -7.22 -1.69
N ASN A 136 -8.09 -7.11 -0.68
CA ASN A 136 -9.23 -6.19 -0.67
C ASN A 136 -9.25 -5.37 0.62
N GLN A 137 -8.48 -4.31 0.67
CA GLN A 137 -8.54 -3.36 1.75
C GLN A 137 -9.55 -2.25 1.41
N SER A 138 -10.62 -2.13 2.16
CA SER A 138 -11.65 -1.12 1.92
C SER A 138 -11.19 0.29 2.31
N GLY A 139 -11.98 1.31 1.94
CA GLY A 139 -11.65 2.71 2.25
C GLY A 139 -11.52 2.98 3.75
N TYR A 140 -10.58 3.87 4.10
CA TYR A 140 -10.25 4.28 5.48
C TYR A 140 -9.75 3.15 6.39
N ALA A 141 -9.56 1.94 5.88
CA ALA A 141 -9.04 0.83 6.66
C ALA A 141 -7.54 0.98 6.93
N VAL A 142 -7.08 0.46 8.07
CA VAL A 142 -5.67 0.48 8.48
C VAL A 142 -5.18 -0.94 8.71
N ALA A 143 -4.12 -1.34 8.00
CA ALA A 143 -3.45 -2.62 8.13
C ALA A 143 -1.96 -2.39 8.40
N ILE A 144 -1.46 -2.73 9.59
CA ILE A 144 -0.06 -2.54 9.96
C ILE A 144 0.52 -3.82 10.56
N GLY A 145 1.46 -4.43 9.88
CA GLY A 145 2.11 -5.68 10.28
C GLY A 145 2.24 -6.66 9.12
N ASN A 146 2.91 -7.78 9.34
CA ASN A 146 2.95 -8.85 8.36
C ASN A 146 1.57 -9.51 8.28
N ASP A 147 1.04 -9.70 7.07
CA ASP A 147 -0.29 -10.27 6.80
C ASP A 147 -1.47 -9.60 7.57
N ALA A 148 -1.29 -8.39 8.09
CA ALA A 148 -2.39 -7.66 8.72
C ALA A 148 -3.44 -7.28 7.67
N GLY A 149 -4.73 -7.56 7.94
CA GLY A 149 -5.83 -7.27 7.01
C GLY A 149 -5.65 -7.84 5.61
N ASN A 150 -4.94 -8.96 5.47
CA ASN A 150 -4.40 -9.48 4.20
C ASN A 150 -5.47 -9.72 3.13
N THR A 151 -6.55 -10.44 3.42
CA THR A 151 -7.49 -10.87 2.37
C THR A 151 -8.66 -9.91 2.20
N THR A 152 -9.48 -9.69 3.22
CA THR A 152 -10.62 -8.78 3.16
C THR A 152 -10.70 -7.96 4.42
N GLN A 153 -10.47 -6.67 4.29
CA GLN A 153 -10.60 -5.74 5.40
C GLN A 153 -11.74 -4.78 5.16
N GLY A 154 -12.71 -4.74 6.07
CA GLY A 154 -13.89 -3.90 5.99
C GLY A 154 -13.58 -2.40 6.05
N ALA A 155 -14.53 -1.56 5.68
CA ALA A 155 -14.37 -0.12 5.70
C ALA A 155 -14.11 0.39 7.13
N SER A 156 -13.15 1.30 7.28
CA SER A 156 -12.73 1.87 8.56
C SER A 156 -12.27 0.85 9.61
N ALA A 157 -11.97 -0.38 9.20
CA ALA A 157 -11.45 -1.40 10.10
C ALA A 157 -9.96 -1.17 10.40
N VAL A 158 -9.51 -1.61 11.57
CA VAL A 158 -8.12 -1.48 12.03
C VAL A 158 -7.55 -2.87 12.33
N ALA A 159 -6.44 -3.23 11.67
CA ALA A 159 -5.69 -4.45 11.89
C ALA A 159 -4.23 -4.09 12.20
N ILE A 160 -3.74 -4.32 13.40
CA ILE A 160 -2.37 -4.00 13.82
C ILE A 160 -1.73 -5.21 14.51
N GLY A 161 -0.71 -5.78 13.90
CA GLY A 161 0.02 -6.95 14.38
C GLY A 161 0.24 -7.97 13.28
N ASN A 162 1.05 -9.00 13.57
CA ASN A 162 1.20 -10.11 12.64
C ASN A 162 -0.10 -10.90 12.58
N ASP A 163 -0.60 -11.21 11.40
CA ASP A 163 -1.86 -11.93 11.15
C ASP A 163 -3.12 -11.29 11.80
N ALA A 164 -3.05 -10.03 12.24
CA ALA A 164 -4.21 -9.35 12.79
C ALA A 164 -5.27 -9.12 11.68
N GLY A 165 -6.53 -9.47 11.93
CA GLY A 165 -7.63 -9.33 10.97
C GLY A 165 -7.36 -9.95 9.61
N LYS A 166 -6.57 -11.03 9.55
CA LYS A 166 -5.95 -11.54 8.32
C LYS A 166 -6.93 -11.93 7.21
N THR A 167 -7.96 -12.71 7.53
CA THR A 167 -8.81 -13.30 6.48
C THR A 167 -10.03 -12.45 6.19
N THR A 168 -10.91 -12.27 7.14
CA THR A 168 -12.12 -11.45 6.99
C THR A 168 -12.30 -10.58 8.22
N GLN A 169 -12.09 -9.31 8.04
CA GLN A 169 -12.32 -8.33 9.09
C GLN A 169 -13.54 -7.46 8.75
N GLY A 170 -14.52 -7.41 9.64
CA GLY A 170 -15.76 -6.67 9.45
C GLY A 170 -15.56 -5.15 9.40
N THR A 171 -16.61 -4.44 9.03
CA THR A 171 -16.63 -2.97 8.96
C THR A 171 -16.48 -2.37 10.36
N GLN A 172 -15.65 -1.32 10.48
CA GLN A 172 -15.41 -0.60 11.75
C GLN A 172 -14.94 -1.50 12.91
N SER A 173 -14.43 -2.68 12.60
CA SER A 173 -13.88 -3.59 13.60
C SER A 173 -12.43 -3.25 13.93
N VAL A 174 -11.96 -3.69 15.10
CA VAL A 174 -10.59 -3.46 15.57
C VAL A 174 -9.92 -4.78 15.95
N ALA A 175 -8.79 -5.07 15.36
CA ALA A 175 -7.93 -6.22 15.66
C ALA A 175 -6.52 -5.72 15.99
N VAL A 176 -6.09 -5.81 17.24
CA VAL A 176 -4.76 -5.35 17.68
C VAL A 176 -4.07 -6.44 18.50
N GLY A 177 -2.97 -6.94 17.98
CA GLY A 177 -2.18 -8.01 18.55
C GLY A 177 -1.87 -9.09 17.52
N ASN A 178 -0.94 -9.99 17.83
CA ASN A 178 -0.64 -11.12 16.97
C ASN A 178 -1.86 -12.06 16.91
N SER A 179 -2.28 -12.44 15.69
CA SER A 179 -3.44 -13.29 15.41
C SER A 179 -4.76 -12.83 16.07
N SER A 180 -4.87 -11.54 16.39
CA SER A 180 -6.15 -11.00 16.87
C SER A 180 -7.15 -10.89 15.72
N GLY A 181 -8.41 -11.34 15.92
CA GLY A 181 -9.42 -11.33 14.88
C GLY A 181 -9.01 -12.02 13.58
N GLU A 182 -8.12 -13.02 13.62
CA GLU A 182 -7.39 -13.53 12.46
C GLU A 182 -8.27 -14.08 11.35
N THR A 183 -9.25 -14.90 11.67
CA THR A 183 -10.02 -15.61 10.64
C THR A 183 -11.30 -14.88 10.25
N THR A 184 -12.21 -14.69 11.16
CA THR A 184 -13.47 -13.99 10.91
C THR A 184 -13.80 -13.08 12.08
N GLN A 185 -13.76 -11.80 11.85
CA GLN A 185 -14.18 -10.81 12.83
C GLN A 185 -15.41 -10.07 12.29
N GLY A 186 -16.48 -10.05 13.08
CA GLY A 186 -17.74 -9.41 12.73
C GLY A 186 -17.65 -7.88 12.66
N ASP A 187 -18.71 -7.25 12.18
CA ASP A 187 -18.81 -5.80 12.13
C ASP A 187 -18.82 -5.21 13.55
N TYR A 188 -18.16 -4.06 13.74
CA TYR A 188 -18.03 -3.35 15.01
C TYR A 188 -17.36 -4.15 16.14
N ALA A 189 -16.81 -5.33 15.84
CA ALA A 189 -16.19 -6.17 16.85
C ALA A 189 -14.79 -5.68 17.24
N VAL A 190 -14.39 -5.92 18.48
CA VAL A 190 -13.09 -5.53 19.03
C VAL A 190 -12.33 -6.78 19.49
N ALA A 191 -11.12 -6.99 18.97
CA ALA A 191 -10.18 -8.02 19.39
C ALA A 191 -8.86 -7.36 19.79
N LEU A 192 -8.50 -7.39 21.06
CA LEU A 192 -7.31 -6.74 21.59
C LEU A 192 -6.50 -7.70 22.45
N GLY A 193 -5.36 -8.13 21.97
CA GLY A 193 -4.46 -9.05 22.64
C GLY A 193 -3.95 -10.17 21.74
N TYR A 194 -2.99 -10.95 22.21
CA TYR A 194 -2.50 -12.14 21.53
C TYR A 194 -3.64 -13.16 21.40
N ASN A 195 -3.92 -13.64 20.19
CA ASN A 195 -5.01 -14.59 19.90
C ASN A 195 -6.42 -14.15 20.38
N ALA A 196 -6.66 -12.88 20.66
CA ALA A 196 -8.00 -12.43 21.01
C ALA A 196 -8.93 -12.55 19.78
N GLY A 197 -10.12 -13.14 19.94
CA GLY A 197 -11.12 -13.28 18.88
C GLY A 197 -10.62 -14.00 17.63
N THR A 198 -9.67 -14.93 17.74
CA THR A 198 -8.90 -15.48 16.59
C THR A 198 -9.75 -16.11 15.51
N THR A 199 -10.71 -16.99 15.85
CA THR A 199 -11.38 -17.81 14.84
C THR A 199 -12.70 -17.21 14.36
N SER A 200 -13.65 -16.99 15.23
CA SER A 200 -14.96 -16.43 14.86
C SER A 200 -15.43 -15.50 15.97
N GLN A 201 -15.36 -14.23 15.69
CA GLN A 201 -15.92 -13.21 16.58
C GLN A 201 -17.17 -12.61 15.92
N GLY A 202 -18.29 -12.69 16.61
CA GLY A 202 -19.56 -12.17 16.11
C GLY A 202 -19.61 -10.63 16.07
N ASP A 203 -20.66 -10.10 15.46
CA ASP A 203 -20.86 -8.65 15.37
C ASP A 203 -20.96 -8.02 16.76
N GLU A 204 -20.39 -6.81 16.91
CA GLU A 204 -20.38 -6.06 18.16
C GLU A 204 -19.70 -6.76 19.34
N ALA A 205 -19.07 -7.92 19.13
CA ALA A 205 -18.41 -8.65 20.19
C ALA A 205 -17.10 -8.01 20.64
N THR A 206 -16.76 -8.12 21.92
CA THR A 206 -15.54 -7.57 22.50
C THR A 206 -14.69 -8.68 23.11
N ALA A 207 -13.45 -8.83 22.66
CA ALA A 207 -12.44 -9.76 23.18
C ALA A 207 -11.20 -8.98 23.59
N VAL A 208 -10.89 -8.92 24.89
CA VAL A 208 -9.72 -8.20 25.41
C VAL A 208 -8.90 -9.08 26.36
N GLY A 209 -7.69 -9.37 25.99
CA GLY A 209 -6.76 -10.22 26.73
C GLY A 209 -6.15 -11.32 25.87
N ASP A 210 -5.15 -12.01 26.41
CA ASP A 210 -4.56 -13.17 25.75
C ASP A 210 -5.62 -14.28 25.61
N SER A 211 -5.83 -14.73 24.36
CA SER A 211 -6.79 -15.80 24.04
C SER A 211 -8.24 -15.52 24.48
N ALA A 212 -8.60 -14.27 24.77
CA ALA A 212 -9.97 -13.92 25.09
C ALA A 212 -10.89 -14.14 23.87
N GLY A 213 -12.06 -14.76 24.04
CA GLY A 213 -13.02 -15.05 22.98
C GLY A 213 -12.43 -15.78 21.77
N LYS A 214 -11.42 -16.64 21.97
CA LYS A 214 -10.56 -17.18 20.94
C LYS A 214 -11.26 -17.93 19.82
N THR A 215 -12.23 -18.77 20.12
CA THR A 215 -12.76 -19.69 19.11
C THR A 215 -14.11 -19.24 18.53
N ASN A 216 -15.15 -19.16 19.31
CA ASN A 216 -16.50 -18.82 18.84
C ASN A 216 -17.16 -17.83 19.81
N GLN A 217 -16.87 -16.55 19.63
CA GLN A 217 -17.53 -15.51 20.42
C GLN A 217 -18.82 -15.07 19.71
N GLY A 218 -19.96 -15.24 20.38
CA GLY A 218 -21.26 -14.83 19.84
C GLY A 218 -21.38 -13.31 19.66
N ALA A 219 -22.38 -12.88 18.89
CA ALA A 219 -22.67 -11.46 18.69
C ALA A 219 -22.94 -10.76 20.03
N SER A 220 -22.47 -9.52 20.16
CA SER A 220 -22.58 -8.67 21.35
C SER A 220 -21.98 -9.27 22.63
N ALA A 221 -21.25 -10.40 22.54
CA ALA A 221 -20.63 -11.04 23.70
C ALA A 221 -19.37 -10.30 24.14
N VAL A 222 -19.10 -10.30 25.45
CA VAL A 222 -17.91 -9.66 26.03
C VAL A 222 -17.05 -10.70 26.73
N ALA A 223 -15.77 -10.78 26.34
CA ALA A 223 -14.74 -11.63 26.94
C ALA A 223 -13.55 -10.74 27.35
N VAL A 224 -13.30 -10.58 28.63
CA VAL A 224 -12.20 -9.75 29.13
C VAL A 224 -11.36 -10.54 30.14
N GLY A 225 -10.09 -10.68 29.88
CA GLY A 225 -9.12 -11.42 30.68
C GLY A 225 -8.46 -12.54 29.91
N ASN A 226 -7.39 -13.13 30.48
CA ASN A 226 -6.68 -14.25 29.88
C ASN A 226 -7.62 -15.45 29.74
N ALA A 227 -7.72 -16.02 28.54
CA ALA A 227 -8.57 -17.16 28.19
C ALA A 227 -10.07 -17.00 28.57
N ALA A 228 -10.54 -15.77 28.78
CA ALA A 228 -11.97 -15.54 29.05
C ALA A 228 -12.79 -15.91 27.81
N GLY A 229 -13.81 -16.78 27.98
CA GLY A 229 -14.65 -17.22 26.86
C GLY A 229 -13.90 -17.97 25.74
N GLU A 230 -12.87 -18.71 26.05
CA GLU A 230 -12.00 -19.39 25.06
C GLU A 230 -12.69 -20.54 24.30
N THR A 231 -13.89 -20.95 24.65
CA THR A 231 -14.57 -22.14 24.13
C THR A 231 -14.88 -22.11 22.65
#